data_6b505e578055dac7d86111fe2c1a2afa
#
_entry.id   6b505e578055dac7d86111fe2c1a2afa
#
_cell.length_a   1.000
_cell.length_b   1.000
_cell.length_c   1.000
_cell.angle_alpha   90.00
_cell.angle_beta   90.00
_cell.angle_gamma   90.00
#
_symmetry.space_group_name_H-M   'P 1'
#
loop_
_entity.id
_entity.type
_entity.pdbx_description
1 polymer ?
#
loop_
_entity_poly.entity_id
_entity_poly.type
_entity_poly.pdbx_seq_one_letter_code
_entity_poly.pdbx_strand_id
1 'polypeptide(L)'
;MRTPLLSLENLSIYLNGFKGDAKKLVSNININIHRGEFVALIGESGSGKSLSALSTVGLLPSAIKASGKGKWLNLNYDLEDHNSLKMFRGKEIGFIFQEPLVSLNPLHTIGKQIGECITTHAHIPNADLKDKVIALLKDVKLDDPERRFNHYPHQLSGGQRQRVMIAMALSNKPKLLIADEPTTALDVTIQKEILDLLHSLRASYDLSILFITHNLKIVKNLADRLYIMKEGEIIETGKTEDVFKKPTHAYTKDLIEPKIKIIKSRLNTSKILLSAENLSVKYKGPRSLFRSSSKDFCALNKVFLNIKLGETLGVVGESGSGKTSLALAILKLIDYQGDIKLHLPEPRLRKKERLKNYRRNVQIVFQDPFSSLSPRLSIRDIIGEGIISHRIFSKEQVEEKILLALSRVDLEKDTLERYPHEFSGGQRQRIAIARAIIMEPKLLILDEPTSSLDAAIQKQIIKLLIDLQKDLNLSYLFISHDLELVSTISHRMVVMKDGMIVDEGTPARLLRYSKNEYTKRLVESSIF
;
A
#
# COMPACT_ATOMS: atom_id res chain seq x y z
N MET A 1 5.68 18.60 -35.61
CA MET A 1 5.19 17.93 -34.36
C MET A 1 5.48 16.44 -34.53
N ARG A 2 6.04 15.76 -33.50
CA ARG A 2 6.28 14.31 -33.59
C ARG A 2 4.91 13.61 -33.49
N THR A 3 4.62 12.67 -34.41
CA THR A 3 3.40 11.84 -34.33
C THR A 3 3.39 11.03 -33.04
N PRO A 4 2.29 11.02 -32.29
CA PRO A 4 2.21 10.22 -31.07
C PRO A 4 2.25 8.71 -31.40
N LEU A 5 2.82 7.90 -30.51
CA LEU A 5 2.76 6.44 -30.57
C LEU A 5 1.34 5.96 -30.28
N LEU A 6 0.72 6.53 -29.23
CA LEU A 6 -0.67 6.30 -28.84
C LEU A 6 -1.36 7.65 -28.67
N SER A 7 -2.56 7.79 -29.25
CA SER A 7 -3.49 8.89 -28.97
C SER A 7 -4.84 8.32 -28.58
N LEU A 8 -5.40 8.79 -27.49
CA LEU A 8 -6.78 8.56 -27.07
C LEU A 8 -7.52 9.88 -27.18
N GLU A 9 -8.61 9.90 -27.93
CA GLU A 9 -9.41 11.11 -28.17
C GLU A 9 -10.84 10.90 -27.68
N ASN A 10 -11.29 11.83 -26.84
CA ASN A 10 -12.65 11.86 -26.26
C ASN A 10 -13.01 10.56 -25.54
N LEU A 11 -12.05 9.91 -24.88
CA LEU A 11 -12.30 8.70 -24.10
C LEU A 11 -13.32 8.99 -23.00
N SER A 12 -14.44 8.30 -23.04
CA SER A 12 -15.44 8.28 -21.98
C SER A 12 -15.75 6.85 -21.56
N ILE A 13 -15.95 6.62 -20.26
CA ILE A 13 -16.20 5.30 -19.69
C ILE A 13 -17.46 5.35 -18.85
N TYR A 14 -18.33 4.36 -19.06
CA TYR A 14 -19.65 4.27 -18.44
C TYR A 14 -19.85 2.93 -17.74
N LEU A 15 -20.47 2.97 -16.57
CA LEU A 15 -21.02 1.80 -15.91
C LEU A 15 -22.47 1.62 -16.34
N ASN A 16 -22.81 0.48 -16.91
CA ASN A 16 -24.20 0.16 -17.28
C ASN A 16 -25.05 -0.06 -16.02
N GLY A 17 -26.02 0.79 -15.77
CA GLY A 17 -26.97 0.64 -14.66
C GLY A 17 -28.07 -0.37 -14.97
N PHE A 18 -28.67 -0.97 -13.93
CA PHE A 18 -29.75 -1.97 -14.02
C PHE A 18 -31.08 -1.43 -14.65
N LYS A 19 -31.23 -0.10 -14.81
CA LYS A 19 -32.45 0.57 -15.32
C LYS A 19 -32.17 1.56 -16.45
N GLY A 20 -31.04 1.41 -17.17
CA GLY A 20 -30.77 2.30 -18.33
C GLY A 20 -30.05 3.61 -17.97
N ASP A 21 -29.85 3.94 -16.69
CA ASP A 21 -29.06 5.08 -16.27
C ASP A 21 -27.56 4.68 -16.22
N ALA A 22 -26.83 5.06 -17.27
CA ALA A 22 -25.39 4.82 -17.34
C ALA A 22 -24.65 5.86 -16.48
N LYS A 23 -24.00 5.41 -15.40
CA LYS A 23 -23.13 6.29 -14.60
C LYS A 23 -21.82 6.52 -15.35
N LYS A 24 -21.52 7.77 -15.68
CA LYS A 24 -20.25 8.16 -16.29
C LYS A 24 -19.11 8.11 -15.25
N LEU A 25 -18.07 7.34 -15.54
CA LEU A 25 -16.90 7.14 -14.67
C LEU A 25 -15.69 7.93 -15.17
N VAL A 26 -15.56 8.13 -16.49
CA VAL A 26 -14.54 8.94 -17.14
C VAL A 26 -15.19 9.80 -18.21
N SER A 27 -14.77 11.06 -18.33
CA SER A 27 -15.44 12.08 -19.15
C SER A 27 -14.47 12.73 -20.14
N ASN A 28 -14.60 12.40 -21.43
CA ASN A 28 -13.95 13.10 -22.55
C ASN A 28 -12.45 13.37 -22.36
N ILE A 29 -11.70 12.41 -21.85
CA ILE A 29 -10.26 12.59 -21.65
C ILE A 29 -9.47 12.36 -22.95
N ASN A 30 -8.39 13.12 -23.08
CA ASN A 30 -7.45 13.02 -24.21
C ASN A 30 -6.06 12.72 -23.66
N ILE A 31 -5.44 11.63 -24.14
CA ILE A 31 -4.10 11.21 -23.71
C ILE A 31 -3.25 10.94 -24.95
N ASN A 32 -2.08 11.56 -25.03
CA ASN A 32 -1.10 11.33 -26.08
C ASN A 32 0.21 10.85 -25.47
N ILE A 33 0.81 9.82 -26.06
CA ILE A 33 2.10 9.27 -25.66
C ILE A 33 3.00 9.23 -26.90
N HIS A 34 4.18 9.84 -26.82
CA HIS A 34 5.16 9.82 -27.90
C HIS A 34 6.15 8.66 -27.71
N ARG A 35 6.82 8.29 -28.81
CA ARG A 35 7.81 7.24 -28.78
C ARG A 35 8.97 7.57 -27.84
N GLY A 36 9.33 6.62 -26.98
CA GLY A 36 10.35 6.76 -25.94
C GLY A 36 9.99 7.71 -24.80
N GLU A 37 8.75 8.21 -24.72
CA GLU A 37 8.29 9.12 -23.66
C GLU A 37 7.88 8.35 -22.40
N PHE A 38 8.21 8.87 -21.23
CA PHE A 38 7.69 8.43 -19.93
C PHE A 38 6.58 9.38 -19.48
N VAL A 39 5.33 8.96 -19.61
CA VAL A 39 4.16 9.75 -19.27
C VAL A 39 3.56 9.22 -17.96
N ALA A 40 3.25 10.11 -17.03
CA ALA A 40 2.54 9.76 -15.81
C ALA A 40 1.06 10.13 -15.88
N LEU A 41 0.19 9.24 -15.36
CA LEU A 41 -1.22 9.53 -15.09
C LEU A 41 -1.45 9.46 -13.58
N ILE A 42 -1.79 10.61 -12.98
CA ILE A 42 -1.83 10.82 -11.53
C ILE A 42 -3.25 11.18 -11.08
N GLY A 43 -3.63 10.78 -9.88
CA GLY A 43 -4.89 11.15 -9.25
C GLY A 43 -5.21 10.27 -8.05
N GLU A 44 -6.24 10.61 -7.30
CA GLU A 44 -6.73 9.80 -6.17
C GLU A 44 -7.30 8.45 -6.61
N SER A 45 -7.46 7.54 -5.66
CA SER A 45 -8.18 6.28 -5.90
C SER A 45 -9.61 6.56 -6.38
N GLY A 46 -10.07 5.81 -7.38
CA GLY A 46 -11.40 6.03 -7.97
C GLY A 46 -11.49 7.17 -8.99
N SER A 47 -10.41 7.90 -9.30
CA SER A 47 -10.44 8.97 -10.33
C SER A 47 -10.55 8.47 -11.77
N GLY A 48 -10.50 7.14 -12.02
CA GLY A 48 -10.67 6.55 -13.36
C GLY A 48 -9.37 6.16 -14.07
N LYS A 49 -8.19 6.29 -13.45
CA LYS A 49 -6.86 6.01 -14.05
C LYS A 49 -6.75 4.59 -14.60
N SER A 50 -6.97 3.59 -13.76
CA SER A 50 -6.88 2.17 -14.12
C SER A 50 -7.91 1.80 -15.20
N LEU A 51 -9.13 2.35 -15.12
CA LEU A 51 -10.15 2.14 -16.15
C LEU A 51 -9.72 2.73 -17.50
N SER A 52 -9.13 3.93 -17.50
CA SER A 52 -8.59 4.56 -18.71
C SER A 52 -7.45 3.73 -19.33
N ALA A 53 -6.58 3.15 -18.50
CA ALA A 53 -5.52 2.25 -18.97
C ALA A 53 -6.08 0.93 -19.52
N LEU A 54 -7.01 0.29 -18.81
CA LEU A 54 -7.63 -0.98 -19.24
C LEU A 54 -8.43 -0.82 -20.53
N SER A 55 -9.09 0.34 -20.75
CA SER A 55 -9.82 0.63 -21.98
C SER A 55 -8.90 0.63 -23.21
N THR A 56 -7.65 1.06 -23.07
CA THR A 56 -6.64 1.12 -24.14
C THR A 56 -6.36 -0.26 -24.75
N VAL A 57 -6.48 -1.31 -23.94
CA VAL A 57 -6.19 -2.69 -24.34
C VAL A 57 -7.46 -3.58 -24.36
N GLY A 58 -8.65 -2.98 -24.18
CA GLY A 58 -9.93 -3.70 -24.19
C GLY A 58 -10.08 -4.73 -23.06
N LEU A 59 -9.61 -4.40 -21.85
CA LEU A 59 -9.66 -5.25 -20.65
C LEU A 59 -10.67 -4.73 -19.61
N LEU A 60 -11.59 -3.86 -20.00
CA LEU A 60 -12.65 -3.42 -19.10
C LEU A 60 -13.57 -4.58 -18.70
N PRO A 61 -14.05 -4.61 -17.45
CA PRO A 61 -15.09 -5.55 -17.02
C PRO A 61 -16.35 -5.43 -17.89
N SER A 62 -17.10 -6.51 -18.10
CA SER A 62 -18.27 -6.58 -18.99
C SER A 62 -19.37 -5.57 -18.67
N ALA A 63 -19.50 -5.15 -17.40
CA ALA A 63 -20.45 -4.13 -16.97
C ALA A 63 -20.02 -2.70 -17.34
N ILE A 64 -18.78 -2.49 -17.79
CA ILE A 64 -18.20 -1.18 -18.07
C ILE A 64 -17.91 -1.08 -19.57
N LYS A 65 -18.34 0.02 -20.18
CA LYS A 65 -18.13 0.32 -21.61
C LYS A 65 -17.28 1.58 -21.77
N ALA A 66 -16.39 1.55 -22.75
CA ALA A 66 -15.66 2.74 -23.19
C ALA A 66 -16.23 3.23 -24.52
N SER A 67 -16.19 4.53 -24.76
CA SER A 67 -16.41 5.16 -26.06
C SER A 67 -15.30 6.16 -26.34
N GLY A 68 -15.05 6.43 -27.60
CA GLY A 68 -14.00 7.35 -28.07
C GLY A 68 -13.15 6.72 -29.14
N LYS A 69 -12.17 7.46 -29.64
CA LYS A 69 -11.27 7.04 -30.71
C LYS A 69 -9.86 6.82 -30.18
N GLY A 70 -9.24 5.74 -30.62
CA GLY A 70 -7.83 5.47 -30.40
C GLY A 70 -7.05 5.57 -31.71
N LYS A 71 -5.79 5.98 -31.61
CA LYS A 71 -4.84 5.95 -32.71
C LYS A 71 -3.54 5.34 -32.23
N TRP A 72 -3.14 4.25 -32.86
CA TRP A 72 -1.84 3.58 -32.65
C TRP A 72 -0.95 3.82 -33.86
N LEU A 73 0.08 4.64 -33.70
CA LEU A 73 0.86 5.15 -34.84
C LEU A 73 -0.06 5.79 -35.89
N ASN A 74 -0.21 5.12 -37.05
CA ASN A 74 -1.07 5.57 -38.15
C ASN A 74 -2.40 4.80 -38.25
N LEU A 75 -2.67 3.85 -37.34
CA LEU A 75 -3.88 3.03 -37.33
C LEU A 75 -4.93 3.66 -36.40
N ASN A 76 -6.07 4.05 -36.95
CA ASN A 76 -7.21 4.49 -36.16
C ASN A 76 -8.02 3.26 -35.75
N TYR A 77 -8.54 3.27 -34.54
CA TYR A 77 -9.42 2.23 -34.01
C TYR A 77 -10.48 2.84 -33.10
N ASP A 78 -11.59 2.13 -32.94
CA ASP A 78 -12.64 2.48 -32.02
C ASP A 78 -12.42 1.78 -30.67
N LEU A 79 -12.57 2.50 -29.56
CA LEU A 79 -12.41 1.92 -28.23
C LEU A 79 -13.56 0.98 -27.85
N GLU A 80 -14.67 1.01 -28.60
CA GLU A 80 -15.77 0.05 -28.48
C GLU A 80 -15.47 -1.28 -29.17
N ASP A 81 -14.56 -1.30 -30.16
CA ASP A 81 -14.22 -2.51 -30.93
C ASP A 81 -13.15 -3.35 -30.22
N HIS A 82 -13.61 -4.29 -29.40
CA HIS A 82 -12.74 -5.24 -28.70
C HIS A 82 -11.84 -6.09 -29.64
N ASN A 83 -12.20 -6.31 -30.89
CA ASN A 83 -11.41 -7.11 -31.84
C ASN A 83 -10.21 -6.32 -32.32
N SER A 84 -10.37 -5.05 -32.63
CA SER A 84 -9.26 -4.15 -32.97
C SER A 84 -8.25 -4.02 -31.82
N LEU A 85 -8.73 -4.00 -30.57
CA LEU A 85 -7.87 -3.88 -29.39
C LEU A 85 -7.05 -5.14 -29.10
N LYS A 86 -7.54 -6.33 -29.47
CA LYS A 86 -6.81 -7.60 -29.27
C LYS A 86 -5.48 -7.64 -30.02
N MET A 87 -5.36 -6.99 -31.18
CA MET A 87 -4.14 -7.01 -31.99
C MET A 87 -2.96 -6.29 -31.33
N PHE A 88 -3.22 -5.34 -30.42
CA PHE A 88 -2.19 -4.59 -29.70
C PHE A 88 -1.79 -5.26 -28.39
N ARG A 89 -2.70 -5.98 -27.77
CA ARG A 89 -2.55 -6.57 -26.43
C ARG A 89 -1.43 -7.60 -26.39
N GLY A 90 -0.49 -7.41 -25.47
CA GLY A 90 0.60 -8.35 -25.19
C GLY A 90 1.69 -8.38 -26.27
N LYS A 91 1.45 -7.83 -27.47
CA LYS A 91 2.42 -7.74 -28.56
C LYS A 91 3.02 -6.34 -28.68
N GLU A 92 2.19 -5.33 -28.92
CA GLU A 92 2.60 -3.94 -29.09
C GLU A 92 2.51 -3.16 -27.77
N ILE A 93 1.57 -3.55 -26.89
CA ILE A 93 1.31 -2.94 -25.59
C ILE A 93 1.44 -4.01 -24.51
N GLY A 94 2.46 -3.89 -23.66
CA GLY A 94 2.62 -4.67 -22.44
C GLY A 94 1.86 -4.01 -21.29
N PHE A 95 1.31 -4.80 -20.37
CA PHE A 95 0.54 -4.31 -19.24
C PHE A 95 1.04 -4.92 -17.92
N ILE A 96 1.35 -4.08 -16.93
CA ILE A 96 1.67 -4.45 -15.56
C ILE A 96 0.48 -4.07 -14.69
N PHE A 97 -0.17 -5.07 -14.08
CA PHE A 97 -1.33 -4.88 -13.20
C PHE A 97 -0.92 -4.47 -11.78
N GLN A 98 -1.85 -3.86 -11.05
CA GLN A 98 -1.64 -3.30 -9.72
C GLN A 98 -1.23 -4.35 -8.67
N GLU A 99 -1.81 -5.56 -8.72
CA GLU A 99 -1.59 -6.61 -7.71
C GLU A 99 -0.94 -7.87 -8.30
N PRO A 100 0.34 -8.15 -7.98
CA PRO A 100 1.03 -9.35 -8.48
C PRO A 100 0.39 -10.68 -8.03
N LEU A 101 -0.20 -10.71 -6.84
CA LEU A 101 -0.81 -11.93 -6.29
C LEU A 101 -2.08 -12.35 -7.03
N VAL A 102 -2.84 -11.39 -7.53
CA VAL A 102 -4.07 -11.64 -8.30
C VAL A 102 -3.76 -11.92 -9.77
N SER A 103 -2.68 -11.30 -10.28
CA SER A 103 -2.32 -11.37 -11.70
C SER A 103 -1.55 -12.64 -12.07
N LEU A 104 -0.84 -13.25 -11.12
CA LEU A 104 -0.09 -14.49 -11.33
C LEU A 104 -0.94 -15.71 -10.94
N ASN A 105 -1.01 -16.70 -11.82
CA ASN A 105 -1.67 -17.97 -11.52
C ASN A 105 -0.88 -18.76 -10.46
N PRO A 106 -1.43 -19.00 -9.25
CA PRO A 106 -0.72 -19.67 -8.17
C PRO A 106 -0.39 -21.14 -8.45
N LEU A 107 -1.05 -21.77 -9.43
CA LEU A 107 -0.90 -23.18 -9.79
C LEU A 107 0.14 -23.41 -10.89
N HIS A 108 0.64 -22.35 -11.54
CA HIS A 108 1.65 -22.46 -12.59
C HIS A 108 2.99 -21.90 -12.13
N THR A 109 4.09 -22.51 -12.59
CA THR A 109 5.43 -21.96 -12.37
C THR A 109 5.61 -20.65 -13.11
N ILE A 110 6.52 -19.80 -12.64
CA ILE A 110 6.78 -18.51 -13.30
C ILE A 110 7.32 -18.69 -14.72
N GLY A 111 8.16 -19.72 -14.94
CA GLY A 111 8.67 -20.03 -16.27
C GLY A 111 7.57 -20.40 -17.25
N LYS A 112 6.56 -21.18 -16.80
CA LYS A 112 5.39 -21.52 -17.62
C LYS A 112 4.58 -20.29 -17.98
N GLN A 113 4.30 -19.40 -17.04
CA GLN A 113 3.48 -18.21 -17.27
C GLN A 113 4.15 -17.23 -18.25
N ILE A 114 5.45 -16.98 -18.10
CA ILE A 114 6.20 -16.15 -19.07
C ILE A 114 6.24 -16.82 -20.44
N GLY A 115 6.45 -18.15 -20.47
CA GLY A 115 6.43 -18.93 -21.71
C GLY A 115 5.09 -18.85 -22.44
N GLU A 116 3.96 -18.92 -21.74
CA GLU A 116 2.62 -18.74 -22.28
C GLU A 116 2.44 -17.34 -22.94
N CYS A 117 2.96 -16.27 -22.31
CA CYS A 117 2.93 -14.94 -22.93
C CYS A 117 3.67 -14.89 -24.27
N ILE A 118 4.80 -15.59 -24.37
CA ILE A 118 5.60 -15.65 -25.61
C ILE A 118 4.86 -16.47 -26.68
N THR A 119 4.42 -17.67 -26.33
CA THR A 119 3.84 -18.62 -27.31
C THR A 119 2.46 -18.20 -27.81
N THR A 120 1.75 -17.35 -27.07
CA THR A 120 0.48 -16.76 -27.54
C THR A 120 0.65 -15.91 -28.80
N HIS A 121 1.82 -15.31 -29.00
CA HIS A 121 2.09 -14.36 -30.10
C HIS A 121 3.17 -14.83 -31.09
N ALA A 122 3.91 -15.88 -30.74
CA ALA A 122 5.00 -16.40 -31.57
C ALA A 122 5.10 -17.93 -31.50
N HIS A 123 5.26 -18.58 -32.64
CA HIS A 123 5.59 -20.01 -32.68
C HIS A 123 7.08 -20.19 -32.41
N ILE A 124 7.44 -20.68 -31.23
CA ILE A 124 8.82 -20.91 -30.82
C ILE A 124 8.98 -22.38 -30.40
N PRO A 125 10.03 -23.08 -30.83
CA PRO A 125 10.35 -24.41 -30.37
C PRO A 125 10.55 -24.45 -28.86
N ASN A 126 10.09 -25.51 -28.18
CA ASN A 126 10.20 -25.63 -26.73
C ASN A 126 11.63 -25.55 -26.19
N ALA A 127 12.62 -25.95 -26.98
CA ALA A 127 14.04 -25.86 -26.62
C ALA A 127 14.47 -24.39 -26.43
N ASP A 128 14.08 -23.50 -27.35
CA ASP A 128 14.47 -22.09 -27.36
C ASP A 128 13.64 -21.26 -26.37
N LEU A 129 12.43 -21.75 -26.03
CA LEU A 129 11.50 -21.05 -25.14
C LEU A 129 12.09 -20.87 -23.74
N LYS A 130 12.69 -21.92 -23.18
CA LYS A 130 13.30 -21.86 -21.85
C LYS A 130 14.42 -20.82 -21.79
N ASP A 131 15.30 -20.78 -22.78
CA ASP A 131 16.41 -19.84 -22.81
C ASP A 131 15.93 -18.41 -22.94
N LYS A 132 14.89 -18.16 -23.75
CA LYS A 132 14.25 -16.85 -23.84
C LYS A 132 13.63 -16.39 -22.51
N VAL A 133 12.94 -17.30 -21.82
CA VAL A 133 12.36 -16.99 -20.50
C VAL A 133 13.47 -16.67 -19.48
N ILE A 134 14.55 -17.46 -19.45
CA ILE A 134 15.69 -17.21 -18.56
C ILE A 134 16.34 -15.85 -18.89
N ALA A 135 16.49 -15.49 -20.18
CA ALA A 135 17.01 -14.19 -20.59
C ALA A 135 16.13 -13.04 -20.05
N LEU A 136 14.79 -13.14 -20.20
CA LEU A 136 13.86 -12.15 -19.65
C LEU A 136 13.96 -12.03 -18.12
N LEU A 137 14.11 -13.14 -17.41
CA LEU A 137 14.30 -13.13 -15.96
C LEU A 137 15.61 -12.45 -15.56
N LYS A 138 16.67 -12.58 -16.37
CA LYS A 138 17.94 -11.85 -16.20
C LYS A 138 17.77 -10.35 -16.45
N ASP A 139 17.05 -9.97 -17.51
CA ASP A 139 16.79 -8.57 -17.85
C ASP A 139 16.05 -7.83 -16.74
N VAL A 140 15.12 -8.51 -16.06
CA VAL A 140 14.43 -7.95 -14.90
C VAL A 140 15.22 -8.10 -13.58
N LYS A 141 16.48 -8.51 -13.64
CA LYS A 141 17.39 -8.67 -12.50
C LYS A 141 16.81 -9.59 -11.41
N LEU A 142 16.19 -10.71 -11.81
CA LEU A 142 15.75 -11.74 -10.86
C LEU A 142 16.95 -12.62 -10.49
N ASP A 143 17.19 -12.79 -9.18
CA ASP A 143 18.26 -13.64 -8.68
C ASP A 143 18.01 -15.11 -9.03
N ASP A 144 19.07 -15.85 -9.40
CA ASP A 144 19.00 -17.29 -9.68
C ASP A 144 17.92 -17.68 -10.70
N PRO A 145 17.87 -17.07 -11.92
CA PRO A 145 16.75 -17.20 -12.85
C PRO A 145 16.52 -18.63 -13.30
N GLU A 146 17.57 -19.46 -13.45
CA GLU A 146 17.48 -20.88 -13.79
C GLU A 146 16.73 -21.69 -12.75
N ARG A 147 17.00 -21.45 -11.47
CA ARG A 147 16.30 -22.09 -10.33
C ARG A 147 14.90 -21.56 -10.20
N ARG A 148 14.74 -20.21 -10.30
CA ARG A 148 13.44 -19.52 -10.15
C ARG A 148 12.46 -19.88 -11.25
N PHE A 149 12.92 -20.25 -12.43
CA PHE A 149 12.07 -20.71 -13.55
C PHE A 149 11.01 -21.74 -13.10
N ASN A 150 11.38 -22.67 -12.20
CA ASN A 150 10.50 -23.72 -11.70
C ASN A 150 9.75 -23.33 -10.41
N HIS A 151 9.92 -22.12 -9.89
CA HIS A 151 9.22 -21.68 -8.70
C HIS A 151 7.77 -21.26 -9.02
N TYR A 152 6.92 -21.39 -8.01
CA TYR A 152 5.56 -20.88 -8.01
C TYR A 152 5.51 -19.47 -7.42
N PRO A 153 4.50 -18.65 -7.75
CA PRO A 153 4.37 -17.29 -7.24
C PRO A 153 4.45 -17.16 -5.70
N HIS A 154 3.88 -18.10 -4.97
CA HIS A 154 3.89 -18.09 -3.50
C HIS A 154 5.29 -18.31 -2.88
N GLN A 155 6.26 -18.80 -3.65
CA GLN A 155 7.65 -19.00 -3.22
C GLN A 155 8.53 -17.77 -3.43
N LEU A 156 7.98 -16.68 -3.98
CA LEU A 156 8.67 -15.46 -4.31
C LEU A 156 8.27 -14.33 -3.34
N SER A 157 9.21 -13.40 -3.08
CA SER A 157 8.90 -12.15 -2.39
C SER A 157 8.02 -11.22 -3.24
N GLY A 158 7.44 -10.17 -2.66
CA GLY A 158 6.64 -9.17 -3.38
C GLY A 158 7.41 -8.55 -4.55
N GLY A 159 8.62 -8.09 -4.32
CA GLY A 159 9.48 -7.51 -5.36
C GLY A 159 9.89 -8.50 -6.45
N GLN A 160 10.13 -9.78 -6.10
CA GLN A 160 10.41 -10.82 -7.08
C GLN A 160 9.19 -11.13 -7.95
N ARG A 161 7.98 -11.19 -7.39
CA ARG A 161 6.73 -11.32 -8.16
C ARG A 161 6.53 -10.15 -9.12
N GLN A 162 6.83 -8.94 -8.66
CA GLN A 162 6.75 -7.74 -9.50
C GLN A 162 7.72 -7.82 -10.68
N ARG A 163 8.96 -8.26 -10.46
CA ARG A 163 9.94 -8.50 -11.54
C ARG A 163 9.44 -9.54 -12.55
N VAL A 164 8.78 -10.61 -12.08
CA VAL A 164 8.15 -11.61 -12.96
C VAL A 164 7.02 -10.99 -13.79
N MET A 165 6.16 -10.17 -13.22
CA MET A 165 5.11 -9.48 -14.00
C MET A 165 5.70 -8.53 -15.06
N ILE A 166 6.78 -7.81 -14.71
CA ILE A 166 7.51 -6.98 -15.68
C ILE A 166 8.07 -7.86 -16.83
N ALA A 167 8.67 -9.03 -16.51
CA ALA A 167 9.15 -9.96 -17.52
C ALA A 167 8.03 -10.47 -18.44
N MET A 168 6.85 -10.78 -17.89
CA MET A 168 5.66 -11.16 -18.67
C MET A 168 5.24 -10.03 -19.62
N ALA A 169 5.16 -8.80 -19.12
CA ALA A 169 4.77 -7.64 -19.91
C ALA A 169 5.77 -7.32 -21.04
N LEU A 170 7.06 -7.63 -20.85
CA LEU A 170 8.14 -7.41 -21.81
C LEU A 170 8.35 -8.57 -22.78
N SER A 171 7.69 -9.71 -22.58
CA SER A 171 7.96 -10.99 -23.26
C SER A 171 7.96 -10.92 -24.79
N ASN A 172 7.13 -10.02 -25.36
CA ASN A 172 7.01 -9.82 -26.81
C ASN A 172 7.63 -8.50 -27.29
N LYS A 173 8.49 -7.87 -26.51
CA LYS A 173 9.17 -6.59 -26.83
C LYS A 173 8.19 -5.49 -27.23
N PRO A 174 7.23 -5.12 -26.39
CA PRO A 174 6.24 -4.11 -26.72
C PRO A 174 6.89 -2.73 -26.95
N LYS A 175 6.20 -1.84 -27.66
CA LYS A 175 6.61 -0.43 -27.84
C LYS A 175 6.09 0.48 -26.73
N LEU A 176 4.97 0.08 -26.09
CA LEU A 176 4.38 0.77 -24.96
C LEU A 176 4.22 -0.19 -23.80
N LEU A 177 4.67 0.23 -22.63
CA LEU A 177 4.42 -0.45 -21.35
C LEU A 177 3.46 0.40 -20.53
N ILE A 178 2.30 -0.14 -20.22
CA ILE A 178 1.36 0.46 -19.26
C ILE A 178 1.62 -0.17 -17.91
N ALA A 179 1.97 0.64 -16.92
CA ALA A 179 2.26 0.19 -15.56
C ALA A 179 1.25 0.82 -14.58
N ASP A 180 0.28 0.00 -14.16
CA ASP A 180 -0.77 0.44 -13.24
C ASP A 180 -0.35 0.19 -11.79
N GLU A 181 0.05 1.24 -11.10
CA GLU A 181 0.55 1.25 -9.72
C GLU A 181 1.59 0.15 -9.43
N PRO A 182 2.66 0.01 -10.24
CA PRO A 182 3.55 -1.16 -10.20
C PRO A 182 4.40 -1.26 -8.93
N THR A 183 4.32 -0.31 -8.03
CA THR A 183 5.09 -0.27 -6.79
C THR A 183 4.22 -0.22 -5.53
N THR A 184 2.89 -0.29 -5.69
CA THR A 184 1.95 -0.36 -4.57
C THR A 184 2.17 -1.64 -3.76
N ALA A 185 2.09 -1.56 -2.44
CA ALA A 185 2.35 -2.64 -1.49
C ALA A 185 3.82 -3.17 -1.45
N LEU A 186 4.78 -2.44 -2.04
CA LEU A 186 6.20 -2.71 -1.89
C LEU A 186 6.83 -1.74 -0.88
N ASP A 187 7.84 -2.22 -0.14
CA ASP A 187 8.63 -1.33 0.72
C ASP A 187 9.46 -0.34 -0.12
N VAL A 188 9.87 0.76 0.51
CA VAL A 188 10.48 1.90 -0.18
C VAL A 188 11.78 1.51 -0.91
N THR A 189 12.54 0.58 -0.36
CA THR A 189 13.80 0.10 -0.98
C THR A 189 13.52 -0.69 -2.26
N ILE A 190 12.59 -1.65 -2.20
CA ILE A 190 12.16 -2.45 -3.36
C ILE A 190 11.46 -1.56 -4.40
N GLN A 191 10.67 -0.60 -3.95
CA GLN A 191 10.03 0.40 -4.83
C GLN A 191 11.07 1.13 -5.68
N LYS A 192 12.14 1.65 -5.05
CA LYS A 192 13.24 2.30 -5.77
C LYS A 192 13.90 1.37 -6.78
N GLU A 193 14.21 0.13 -6.39
CA GLU A 193 14.79 -0.86 -7.30
C GLU A 193 13.92 -1.14 -8.53
N ILE A 194 12.59 -1.25 -8.36
CA ILE A 194 11.64 -1.45 -9.48
C ILE A 194 11.59 -0.22 -10.39
N LEU A 195 11.63 0.99 -9.83
CA LEU A 195 11.65 2.23 -10.61
C LEU A 195 12.95 2.37 -11.42
N ASP A 196 14.10 2.10 -10.80
CA ASP A 196 15.41 2.07 -11.47
C ASP A 196 15.45 1.01 -12.58
N LEU A 197 14.82 -0.15 -12.34
CA LEU A 197 14.66 -1.19 -13.35
C LEU A 197 13.83 -0.69 -14.53
N LEU A 198 12.64 -0.12 -14.31
CA LEU A 198 11.79 0.42 -15.38
C LEU A 198 12.51 1.50 -16.19
N HIS A 199 13.29 2.37 -15.53
CA HIS A 199 14.10 3.37 -16.19
C HIS A 199 15.19 2.73 -17.09
N SER A 200 15.88 1.69 -16.61
CA SER A 200 16.89 0.98 -17.40
C SER A 200 16.28 0.23 -18.57
N LEU A 201 15.12 -0.40 -18.38
CA LEU A 201 14.39 -1.12 -19.43
C LEU A 201 13.86 -0.18 -20.52
N ARG A 202 13.44 1.04 -20.17
CA ARG A 202 13.05 2.08 -21.13
C ARG A 202 14.15 2.30 -22.18
N ALA A 203 15.40 2.43 -21.74
CA ALA A 203 16.53 2.63 -22.62
C ALA A 203 16.89 1.37 -23.44
N SER A 204 16.90 0.20 -22.78
CA SER A 204 17.33 -1.06 -23.41
C SER A 204 16.35 -1.59 -24.45
N TYR A 205 15.04 -1.35 -24.26
CA TYR A 205 13.97 -1.86 -25.12
C TYR A 205 13.34 -0.78 -26.02
N ASP A 206 13.84 0.46 -26.03
CA ASP A 206 13.22 1.62 -26.72
C ASP A 206 11.73 1.78 -26.35
N LEU A 207 11.41 1.63 -25.07
CA LEU A 207 10.04 1.63 -24.54
C LEU A 207 9.50 3.05 -24.35
N SER A 208 8.22 3.22 -24.67
CA SER A 208 7.41 4.29 -24.10
C SER A 208 6.69 3.75 -22.86
N ILE A 209 6.50 4.56 -21.83
CA ILE A 209 5.88 4.11 -20.59
C ILE A 209 4.71 5.02 -20.23
N LEU A 210 3.53 4.42 -19.98
CA LEU A 210 2.42 5.07 -19.28
C LEU A 210 2.42 4.56 -17.82
N PHE A 211 2.81 5.41 -16.91
CA PHE A 211 2.96 5.09 -15.50
C PHE A 211 1.81 5.67 -14.69
N ILE A 212 1.01 4.81 -14.09
CA ILE A 212 -0.12 5.20 -13.26
C ILE A 212 0.30 5.12 -11.80
N THR A 213 0.09 6.19 -11.06
CA THR A 213 0.39 6.24 -9.63
C THR A 213 -0.37 7.37 -8.93
N HIS A 214 -0.51 7.24 -7.64
CA HIS A 214 -0.94 8.33 -6.76
C HIS A 214 0.25 9.04 -6.08
N ASN A 215 1.49 8.56 -6.28
CA ASN A 215 2.69 9.10 -5.63
C ASN A 215 3.41 10.12 -6.54
N LEU A 216 3.18 11.40 -6.27
CA LEU A 216 3.78 12.52 -7.01
C LEU A 216 5.30 12.58 -6.92
N LYS A 217 5.92 12.12 -5.82
CA LYS A 217 7.38 12.16 -5.69
C LYS A 217 8.06 11.29 -6.73
N ILE A 218 7.52 10.09 -6.98
CA ILE A 218 8.00 9.18 -8.01
C ILE A 218 7.96 9.86 -9.38
N VAL A 219 6.83 10.49 -9.68
CA VAL A 219 6.59 11.13 -10.99
C VAL A 219 7.56 12.27 -11.23
N LYS A 220 7.84 13.08 -10.22
CA LYS A 220 8.76 14.23 -10.33
C LYS A 220 10.13 13.84 -10.87
N ASN A 221 10.61 12.64 -10.50
CA ASN A 221 11.96 12.19 -10.85
C ASN A 221 12.03 11.35 -12.13
N LEU A 222 10.91 10.78 -12.60
CA LEU A 222 10.89 9.80 -13.68
C LEU A 222 10.14 10.23 -14.93
N ALA A 223 9.06 11.00 -14.78
CA ALA A 223 8.18 11.31 -15.89
C ALA A 223 8.62 12.57 -16.66
N ASP A 224 8.60 12.47 -17.99
CA ASP A 224 8.85 13.62 -18.86
C ASP A 224 7.63 14.57 -18.86
N ARG A 225 6.43 13.98 -18.85
CA ARG A 225 5.15 14.69 -18.88
C ARG A 225 4.11 13.97 -18.04
N LEU A 226 3.12 14.70 -17.55
CA LEU A 226 2.06 14.15 -16.72
C LEU A 226 0.66 14.64 -17.10
N TYR A 227 -0.30 13.83 -16.70
CA TYR A 227 -1.73 14.12 -16.68
C TYR A 227 -2.22 13.97 -15.25
N ILE A 228 -2.97 14.96 -14.76
CA ILE A 228 -3.62 14.90 -13.43
C ILE A 228 -5.10 14.68 -13.63
N MET A 229 -5.61 13.61 -13.03
CA MET A 229 -6.98 13.15 -13.17
C MET A 229 -7.73 13.28 -11.84
N LYS A 230 -8.92 13.87 -11.90
CA LYS A 230 -9.84 14.00 -10.77
C LYS A 230 -11.27 13.73 -11.24
N GLU A 231 -12.02 12.91 -10.52
CA GLU A 231 -13.44 12.65 -10.76
C GLU A 231 -13.77 12.30 -12.23
N GLY A 232 -12.89 11.52 -12.88
CA GLY A 232 -13.07 11.09 -14.26
C GLY A 232 -12.60 12.08 -15.33
N GLU A 233 -12.02 13.21 -14.98
CA GLU A 233 -11.57 14.25 -15.90
C GLU A 233 -10.08 14.54 -15.78
N ILE A 234 -9.41 14.93 -16.87
CA ILE A 234 -8.06 15.47 -16.85
C ILE A 234 -8.16 16.97 -16.53
N ILE A 235 -7.70 17.35 -15.35
CA ILE A 235 -7.78 18.73 -14.85
C ILE A 235 -6.52 19.55 -15.13
N GLU A 236 -5.37 18.89 -15.31
CA GLU A 236 -4.11 19.54 -15.63
C GLU A 236 -3.18 18.60 -16.39
N THR A 237 -2.41 19.13 -17.34
CA THR A 237 -1.40 18.37 -18.10
C THR A 237 -0.24 19.30 -18.48
N GLY A 238 0.95 18.74 -18.57
CA GLY A 238 2.14 19.50 -18.96
C GLY A 238 3.43 18.72 -18.78
N LYS A 239 4.55 19.37 -19.06
CA LYS A 239 5.86 18.84 -18.68
C LYS A 239 5.95 18.76 -17.16
N THR A 240 6.51 17.67 -16.67
CA THR A 240 6.58 17.42 -15.24
C THR A 240 7.20 18.60 -14.47
N GLU A 241 8.33 19.13 -14.94
CA GLU A 241 8.98 20.27 -14.28
C GLU A 241 8.10 21.50 -14.20
N ASP A 242 7.34 21.83 -15.26
CA ASP A 242 6.52 23.02 -15.34
C ASP A 242 5.34 22.95 -14.37
N VAL A 243 4.65 21.78 -14.35
CA VAL A 243 3.51 21.57 -13.45
C VAL A 243 3.95 21.58 -11.98
N PHE A 244 5.12 21.00 -11.64
CA PHE A 244 5.64 21.05 -10.27
C PHE A 244 6.11 22.44 -9.85
N LYS A 245 6.64 23.24 -10.77
CA LYS A 245 7.08 24.61 -10.46
C LYS A 245 5.92 25.59 -10.35
N LYS A 246 4.89 25.42 -11.20
CA LYS A 246 3.77 26.36 -11.30
C LYS A 246 2.44 25.63 -11.55
N PRO A 247 1.94 24.89 -10.55
CA PRO A 247 0.64 24.22 -10.68
C PRO A 247 -0.48 25.25 -10.86
N THR A 248 -1.37 25.00 -11.81
CA THR A 248 -2.46 25.93 -12.14
C THR A 248 -3.74 25.58 -11.39
N HIS A 249 -4.06 24.29 -11.30
CA HIS A 249 -5.28 23.84 -10.65
C HIS A 249 -5.12 23.71 -9.12
N ALA A 250 -6.15 24.09 -8.34
CA ALA A 250 -6.12 24.02 -6.87
C ALA A 250 -5.82 22.62 -6.35
N TYR A 251 -6.44 21.61 -6.92
CA TYR A 251 -6.21 20.19 -6.57
C TYR A 251 -4.75 19.76 -6.79
N THR A 252 -4.11 20.23 -7.88
CA THR A 252 -2.70 19.95 -8.15
C THR A 252 -1.81 20.58 -7.07
N LYS A 253 -2.13 21.83 -6.64
CA LYS A 253 -1.43 22.49 -5.54
C LYS A 253 -1.52 21.67 -4.25
N ASP A 254 -2.72 21.22 -3.90
CA ASP A 254 -2.96 20.40 -2.71
C ASP A 254 -2.21 19.05 -2.74
N LEU A 255 -2.07 18.45 -3.94
CA LEU A 255 -1.30 17.23 -4.13
C LEU A 255 0.22 17.44 -4.01
N ILE A 256 0.73 18.58 -4.49
CA ILE A 256 2.17 18.91 -4.49
C ILE A 256 2.63 19.45 -3.14
N GLU A 257 1.74 20.14 -2.39
CA GLU A 257 2.08 20.71 -1.10
C GLU A 257 2.59 19.65 -0.12
N PRO A 258 3.66 19.94 0.63
CA PRO A 258 4.24 18.98 1.56
C PRO A 258 3.21 18.52 2.58
N LYS A 259 3.22 17.21 2.81
CA LYS A 259 2.37 16.54 3.78
C LYS A 259 2.46 17.24 5.13
N ILE A 260 1.33 17.61 5.64
CA ILE A 260 0.98 18.15 6.98
C ILE A 260 2.15 18.69 7.82
N LYS A 261 2.20 20.02 8.01
CA LYS A 261 2.94 20.61 9.13
C LYS A 261 2.17 20.31 10.43
N ILE A 262 2.54 19.24 11.11
CA ILE A 262 1.95 18.89 12.40
C ILE A 262 2.73 19.61 13.50
N ILE A 263 2.03 20.40 14.30
CA ILE A 263 2.55 20.90 15.57
C ILE A 263 2.39 19.78 16.58
N LYS A 264 3.47 19.04 16.85
CA LYS A 264 3.50 18.01 17.89
C LYS A 264 3.23 18.65 19.25
N SER A 265 2.35 18.06 20.03
CA SER A 265 2.23 18.43 21.44
C SER A 265 3.56 18.16 22.15
N ARG A 266 4.02 19.09 23.00
CA ARG A 266 5.21 18.80 23.81
C ARG A 266 4.90 17.68 24.78
N LEU A 267 5.78 16.67 24.85
CA LEU A 267 5.70 15.64 25.89
C LEU A 267 5.96 16.30 27.24
N ASN A 268 4.96 16.34 28.09
CA ASN A 268 5.05 16.93 29.44
C ASN A 268 5.43 15.91 30.52
N THR A 269 5.74 14.67 30.14
CA THR A 269 6.01 13.60 31.11
C THR A 269 7.16 12.70 30.70
N SER A 270 7.93 12.28 31.69
CA SER A 270 8.95 11.23 31.57
C SER A 270 8.44 9.85 32.00
N LYS A 271 7.17 9.74 32.48
CA LYS A 271 6.61 8.47 32.96
C LYS A 271 6.54 7.44 31.85
N ILE A 272 7.12 6.28 32.06
CA ILE A 272 7.04 5.14 31.16
C ILE A 272 5.63 4.52 31.33
N LEU A 273 4.93 4.33 30.21
CA LEU A 273 3.66 3.62 30.14
C LEU A 273 3.86 2.13 29.91
N LEU A 274 4.74 1.78 28.96
CA LEU A 274 5.04 0.40 28.62
C LEU A 274 6.55 0.22 28.48
N SER A 275 7.08 -0.89 29.02
CA SER A 275 8.45 -1.34 28.76
C SER A 275 8.45 -2.77 28.23
N ALA A 276 9.33 -3.05 27.28
CA ALA A 276 9.65 -4.38 26.79
C ALA A 276 11.17 -4.59 26.89
N GLU A 277 11.57 -5.70 27.53
CA GLU A 277 12.96 -6.01 27.81
C GLU A 277 13.32 -7.41 27.28
N ASN A 278 14.44 -7.51 26.54
CA ASN A 278 14.92 -8.75 25.95
C ASN A 278 13.86 -9.49 25.11
N LEU A 279 12.98 -8.74 24.42
CA LEU A 279 11.86 -9.30 23.69
C LEU A 279 12.36 -10.08 22.48
N SER A 280 12.05 -11.38 22.42
CA SER A 280 12.40 -12.26 21.31
C SER A 280 11.21 -13.08 20.86
N VAL A 281 11.03 -13.22 19.54
CA VAL A 281 9.96 -14.00 18.92
C VAL A 281 10.58 -14.95 17.90
N LYS A 282 10.21 -16.24 17.98
CA LYS A 282 10.64 -17.27 17.04
C LYS A 282 9.44 -17.99 16.47
N TYR A 283 9.35 -18.05 15.15
CA TYR A 283 8.38 -18.86 14.44
C TYR A 283 9.00 -20.21 14.08
N LYS A 284 8.32 -21.29 14.45
CA LYS A 284 8.75 -22.64 14.09
C LYS A 284 8.57 -22.85 12.59
N GLY A 285 9.60 -23.29 11.92
CA GLY A 285 9.52 -23.66 10.52
C GLY A 285 8.62 -24.90 10.30
N PRO A 286 8.11 -25.13 9.06
CA PRO A 286 7.26 -26.27 8.76
C PRO A 286 7.99 -27.58 9.08
N ARG A 287 7.36 -28.44 9.90
CA ARG A 287 7.88 -29.76 10.20
C ARG A 287 7.79 -30.64 8.95
N SER A 288 8.92 -30.91 8.31
CA SER A 288 8.99 -31.95 7.26
C SER A 288 9.23 -33.29 7.91
N LEU A 289 8.40 -34.28 7.58
CA LEU A 289 8.53 -35.68 8.03
C LEU A 289 9.82 -36.38 7.53
N PHE A 290 10.52 -35.77 6.55
CA PHE A 290 11.68 -36.40 5.87
C PHE A 290 12.97 -35.55 5.86
N ARG A 291 13.01 -34.38 6.49
CA ARG A 291 14.25 -33.59 6.62
C ARG A 291 14.43 -33.05 8.03
N SER A 292 15.53 -33.39 8.65
CA SER A 292 15.99 -32.82 9.91
C SER A 292 16.20 -31.32 9.79
N SER A 293 15.55 -30.57 10.72
CA SER A 293 15.72 -29.13 10.98
C SER A 293 15.33 -28.16 9.85
N SER A 294 14.04 -27.79 9.75
CA SER A 294 13.71 -26.45 9.29
C SER A 294 14.22 -25.47 10.34
N LYS A 295 15.13 -24.54 9.95
CA LYS A 295 15.60 -23.50 10.86
C LYS A 295 14.44 -22.64 11.33
N ASP A 296 14.28 -22.48 12.63
CA ASP A 296 13.35 -21.54 13.22
C ASP A 296 13.66 -20.13 12.71
N PHE A 297 12.61 -19.42 12.31
CA PHE A 297 12.75 -18.02 11.89
C PHE A 297 12.67 -17.11 13.12
N CYS A 298 13.73 -16.35 13.39
CA CYS A 298 13.77 -15.38 14.47
C CYS A 298 13.24 -14.04 13.98
N ALA A 299 12.00 -13.71 14.34
CA ALA A 299 11.34 -12.47 13.94
C ALA A 299 11.70 -11.28 14.84
N LEU A 300 12.01 -11.53 16.13
CA LEU A 300 12.53 -10.52 17.05
C LEU A 300 13.70 -11.13 17.83
N ASN A 301 14.76 -10.37 17.99
CA ASN A 301 15.97 -10.79 18.70
C ASN A 301 16.38 -9.76 19.75
N LYS A 302 16.07 -10.02 21.01
CA LYS A 302 16.46 -9.22 22.19
C LYS A 302 16.13 -7.73 22.04
N VAL A 303 14.92 -7.41 21.61
CA VAL A 303 14.47 -6.03 21.46
C VAL A 303 14.21 -5.40 22.82
N PHE A 304 14.70 -4.16 23.01
CA PHE A 304 14.44 -3.30 24.15
C PHE A 304 13.66 -2.09 23.67
N LEU A 305 12.53 -1.79 24.31
CA LEU A 305 11.64 -0.70 23.93
C LEU A 305 10.96 -0.12 25.15
N ASN A 306 10.77 1.19 25.18
CA ASN A 306 9.88 1.83 26.13
C ASN A 306 8.99 2.87 25.41
N ILE A 307 7.79 3.07 25.93
CA ILE A 307 6.82 4.07 25.46
C ILE A 307 6.40 4.91 26.66
N LYS A 308 6.49 6.23 26.52
CA LYS A 308 6.06 7.16 27.57
C LYS A 308 4.58 7.48 27.46
N LEU A 309 3.98 7.94 28.55
CA LEU A 309 2.58 8.37 28.57
C LEU A 309 2.40 9.59 27.65
N GLY A 310 1.41 9.54 26.74
CA GLY A 310 1.14 10.57 25.75
C GLY A 310 2.15 10.62 24.60
N GLU A 311 3.13 9.71 24.57
CA GLU A 311 4.14 9.64 23.49
C GLU A 311 3.56 8.97 22.24
N THR A 312 3.96 9.46 21.08
CA THR A 312 3.93 8.69 19.83
C THR A 312 5.34 8.17 19.58
N LEU A 313 5.54 6.86 19.71
CA LEU A 313 6.76 6.17 19.33
C LEU A 313 6.58 5.61 17.91
N GLY A 314 7.36 6.11 16.96
CA GLY A 314 7.38 5.61 15.59
C GLY A 314 8.29 4.39 15.44
N VAL A 315 7.84 3.38 14.69
CA VAL A 315 8.63 2.22 14.33
C VAL A 315 8.71 2.14 12.82
N VAL A 316 9.92 2.19 12.28
CA VAL A 316 10.17 2.13 10.83
C VAL A 316 11.14 1.00 10.49
N GLY A 317 11.09 0.52 9.25
CA GLY A 317 11.95 -0.54 8.72
C GLY A 317 11.32 -1.19 7.50
N GLU A 318 12.10 -1.96 6.76
CA GLU A 318 11.64 -2.72 5.59
C GLU A 318 10.62 -3.79 5.95
N SER A 319 9.90 -4.31 4.93
CA SER A 319 9.01 -5.46 5.12
C SER A 319 9.81 -6.66 5.65
N GLY A 320 9.25 -7.38 6.61
CA GLY A 320 9.94 -8.50 7.27
C GLY A 320 10.94 -8.12 8.37
N SER A 321 11.15 -6.84 8.69
CA SER A 321 12.05 -6.40 9.77
C SER A 321 11.56 -6.72 11.20
N GLY A 322 10.32 -7.26 11.34
CA GLY A 322 9.75 -7.69 12.62
C GLY A 322 8.75 -6.72 13.26
N LYS A 323 8.35 -5.63 12.59
CA LYS A 323 7.44 -4.59 13.12
C LYS A 323 6.08 -5.13 13.59
N THR A 324 5.40 -5.89 12.73
CA THR A 324 4.12 -6.53 13.08
C THR A 324 4.29 -7.58 14.17
N SER A 325 5.40 -8.34 14.16
CA SER A 325 5.71 -9.29 15.24
C SER A 325 5.92 -8.58 16.58
N LEU A 326 6.52 -7.38 16.57
CA LEU A 326 6.64 -6.52 17.76
C LEU A 326 5.26 -6.09 18.28
N ALA A 327 4.37 -5.63 17.40
CA ALA A 327 3.00 -5.27 17.75
C ALA A 327 2.24 -6.44 18.38
N LEU A 328 2.27 -7.61 17.74
CA LEU A 328 1.59 -8.82 18.22
C LEU A 328 2.16 -9.34 19.54
N ALA A 329 3.47 -9.26 19.74
CA ALA A 329 4.12 -9.63 21.01
C ALA A 329 3.72 -8.68 22.14
N ILE A 330 3.70 -7.35 21.90
CA ILE A 330 3.24 -6.36 22.88
C ILE A 330 1.79 -6.62 23.25
N LEU A 331 0.93 -7.00 22.32
CA LEU A 331 -0.46 -7.39 22.57
C LEU A 331 -0.62 -8.75 23.29
N LYS A 332 0.48 -9.49 23.43
CA LYS A 332 0.47 -10.87 23.96
C LYS A 332 -0.44 -11.79 23.15
N LEU A 333 -0.43 -11.63 21.80
CA LEU A 333 -1.19 -12.45 20.84
C LEU A 333 -0.36 -13.59 20.27
N ILE A 334 0.96 -13.53 20.38
CA ILE A 334 1.92 -14.57 19.97
C ILE A 334 2.84 -14.93 21.13
N ASP A 335 3.46 -16.10 21.05
CA ASP A 335 4.46 -16.52 22.04
C ASP A 335 5.73 -15.68 21.91
N TYR A 336 6.28 -15.23 23.04
CA TYR A 336 7.50 -14.43 23.11
C TYR A 336 8.33 -14.81 24.31
N GLN A 337 9.61 -14.48 24.26
CA GLN A 337 10.56 -14.52 25.39
C GLN A 337 10.90 -13.09 25.79
N GLY A 338 11.22 -12.87 27.06
CA GLY A 338 11.48 -11.54 27.61
C GLY A 338 10.32 -11.06 28.49
N ASP A 339 10.36 -9.79 28.86
CA ASP A 339 9.39 -9.19 29.78
C ASP A 339 8.67 -8.00 29.14
N ILE A 340 7.35 -7.95 29.29
CA ILE A 340 6.50 -6.83 28.82
C ILE A 340 5.65 -6.36 29.98
N LYS A 341 5.91 -5.12 30.45
CA LYS A 341 5.23 -4.47 31.57
C LYS A 341 4.47 -3.23 31.13
N LEU A 342 3.21 -3.15 31.54
CA LEU A 342 2.38 -1.95 31.44
C LEU A 342 2.39 -1.27 32.82
N HIS A 343 2.94 -0.06 32.89
CA HIS A 343 3.12 0.68 34.16
C HIS A 343 1.87 1.50 34.52
N LEU A 344 0.76 0.82 34.70
CA LEU A 344 -0.49 1.38 35.21
C LEU A 344 -0.80 0.82 36.60
N PRO A 345 -1.55 1.53 37.42
CA PRO A 345 -2.04 0.97 38.69
C PRO A 345 -2.84 -0.31 38.40
N GLU A 346 -2.32 -1.45 38.88
CA GLU A 346 -3.03 -2.72 38.74
C GLU A 346 -3.94 -2.96 39.92
N PRO A 347 -5.27 -3.16 39.72
CA PRO A 347 -6.13 -3.72 40.76
C PRO A 347 -5.67 -5.17 41.07
N ARG A 348 -5.95 -5.66 42.28
CA ARG A 348 -5.66 -7.06 42.64
C ARG A 348 -6.56 -8.00 41.82
N LEU A 349 -6.09 -8.47 40.67
CA LEU A 349 -6.82 -9.32 39.73
C LEU A 349 -6.23 -10.74 39.66
N ARG A 350 -7.08 -11.72 39.33
CA ARG A 350 -6.63 -13.09 38.96
C ARG A 350 -5.91 -13.08 37.61
N LYS A 351 -5.07 -14.10 37.34
CA LYS A 351 -4.22 -14.15 36.13
C LYS A 351 -4.98 -13.91 34.79
N LYS A 352 -6.18 -14.52 34.63
CA LYS A 352 -7.02 -14.32 33.42
C LYS A 352 -7.58 -12.90 33.34
N GLU A 353 -7.96 -12.31 34.47
CA GLU A 353 -8.48 -10.94 34.55
C GLU A 353 -7.36 -9.92 34.27
N ARG A 354 -6.12 -10.18 34.70
CA ARG A 354 -4.95 -9.34 34.39
C ARG A 354 -4.72 -9.25 32.88
N LEU A 355 -4.76 -10.38 32.15
CA LEU A 355 -4.59 -10.37 30.70
C LEU A 355 -5.74 -9.62 30.01
N LYS A 356 -6.97 -9.80 30.48
CA LYS A 356 -8.13 -9.10 29.97
C LYS A 356 -8.02 -7.58 30.21
N ASN A 357 -7.59 -7.17 31.41
CA ASN A 357 -7.36 -5.77 31.75
C ASN A 357 -6.17 -5.18 30.94
N TYR A 358 -5.10 -5.95 30.75
CA TYR A 358 -3.99 -5.55 29.90
C TYR A 358 -4.46 -5.25 28.47
N ARG A 359 -5.19 -6.18 27.84
CA ARG A 359 -5.70 -6.03 26.47
C ARG A 359 -6.74 -4.92 26.33
N ARG A 360 -7.49 -4.60 27.40
CA ARG A 360 -8.35 -3.41 27.42
C ARG A 360 -7.54 -2.12 27.28
N ASN A 361 -6.43 -2.02 28.00
CA ASN A 361 -5.58 -0.83 28.00
C ASN A 361 -4.63 -0.73 26.79
N VAL A 362 -4.40 -1.84 26.07
CA VAL A 362 -3.55 -1.89 24.88
C VAL A 362 -4.38 -2.42 23.72
N GLN A 363 -4.72 -1.55 22.79
CA GLN A 363 -5.53 -1.87 21.61
C GLN A 363 -4.72 -1.74 20.32
N ILE A 364 -5.21 -2.31 19.23
CA ILE A 364 -4.57 -2.27 17.92
C ILE A 364 -5.55 -1.91 16.80
N VAL A 365 -5.04 -1.13 15.84
CA VAL A 365 -5.61 -0.97 14.51
C VAL A 365 -4.66 -1.69 13.54
N PHE A 366 -5.15 -2.71 12.86
CA PHE A 366 -4.38 -3.54 11.93
C PHE A 366 -4.21 -2.86 10.57
N GLN A 367 -3.19 -3.31 9.82
CA GLN A 367 -2.80 -2.82 8.51
C GLN A 367 -3.93 -2.87 7.48
N ASP A 368 -4.69 -3.95 7.45
CA ASP A 368 -5.79 -4.15 6.51
C ASP A 368 -7.15 -4.04 7.20
N PRO A 369 -7.89 -2.94 7.01
CA PRO A 369 -9.22 -2.78 7.57
C PRO A 369 -10.25 -3.74 6.94
N PHE A 370 -10.01 -4.27 5.71
CA PHE A 370 -10.90 -5.22 5.06
C PHE A 370 -10.90 -6.57 5.78
N SER A 371 -9.72 -7.10 6.09
CA SER A 371 -9.61 -8.39 6.78
C SER A 371 -9.86 -8.29 8.28
N SER A 372 -9.70 -7.10 8.87
CA SER A 372 -9.86 -6.88 10.31
C SER A 372 -11.30 -6.69 10.77
N LEU A 373 -12.22 -6.31 9.86
CA LEU A 373 -13.64 -6.13 10.14
C LEU A 373 -14.43 -7.32 9.62
N SER A 374 -15.26 -7.94 10.47
CA SER A 374 -16.11 -9.05 10.04
C SER A 374 -17.14 -8.59 9.00
N PRO A 375 -17.15 -9.13 7.76
CA PRO A 375 -18.09 -8.70 6.73
C PRO A 375 -19.56 -9.08 7.02
N ARG A 376 -19.79 -9.91 8.03
CA ARG A 376 -21.12 -10.43 8.40
C ARG A 376 -21.77 -9.68 9.57
N LEU A 377 -21.03 -8.81 10.23
CA LEU A 377 -21.51 -8.04 11.37
C LEU A 377 -21.83 -6.60 10.95
N SER A 378 -22.86 -6.02 11.58
CA SER A 378 -23.16 -4.60 11.43
C SER A 378 -22.04 -3.75 12.05
N ILE A 379 -21.94 -2.49 11.65
CA ILE A 379 -20.97 -1.56 12.25
C ILE A 379 -21.22 -1.39 13.75
N ARG A 380 -22.47 -1.39 14.18
CA ARG A 380 -22.88 -1.40 15.60
C ARG A 380 -22.23 -2.54 16.35
N ASP A 381 -22.38 -3.76 15.84
CA ASP A 381 -21.84 -4.97 16.48
C ASP A 381 -20.33 -4.96 16.51
N ILE A 382 -19.67 -4.56 15.41
CA ILE A 382 -18.21 -4.46 15.30
C ILE A 382 -17.63 -3.49 16.32
N ILE A 383 -18.22 -2.30 16.48
CA ILE A 383 -17.74 -1.30 17.42
C ILE A 383 -18.04 -1.74 18.87
N GLY A 384 -19.25 -2.27 19.12
CA GLY A 384 -19.72 -2.63 20.45
C GLY A 384 -19.13 -3.93 21.01
N GLU A 385 -18.63 -4.85 20.17
CA GLU A 385 -18.17 -6.19 20.57
C GLU A 385 -17.20 -6.16 21.75
N GLY A 386 -16.22 -5.26 21.72
CA GLY A 386 -15.20 -5.15 22.74
C GLY A 386 -15.78 -4.84 24.13
N ILE A 387 -16.59 -3.80 24.23
CA ILE A 387 -17.16 -3.36 25.53
C ILE A 387 -18.20 -4.34 26.06
N ILE A 388 -18.97 -4.99 25.16
CA ILE A 388 -19.94 -6.04 25.52
C ILE A 388 -19.22 -7.28 26.06
N SER A 389 -18.19 -7.77 25.35
CA SER A 389 -17.38 -8.93 25.76
C SER A 389 -16.65 -8.70 27.08
N HIS A 390 -16.20 -7.49 27.33
CA HIS A 390 -15.55 -7.11 28.58
C HIS A 390 -16.53 -6.79 29.72
N ARG A 391 -17.84 -6.64 29.43
CA ARG A 391 -18.90 -6.28 30.41
C ARG A 391 -18.55 -5.02 31.22
N ILE A 392 -18.07 -3.98 30.48
CA ILE A 392 -17.53 -2.76 31.10
C ILE A 392 -18.68 -1.79 31.49
N PHE A 393 -19.76 -1.80 30.71
CA PHE A 393 -20.86 -0.86 30.76
C PHE A 393 -22.21 -1.59 30.87
N SER A 394 -23.25 -0.91 31.36
CA SER A 394 -24.64 -1.38 31.30
C SER A 394 -25.13 -1.38 29.84
N LYS A 395 -26.24 -2.06 29.54
CA LYS A 395 -26.80 -2.11 28.17
C LYS A 395 -27.13 -0.72 27.61
N GLU A 396 -27.67 0.16 28.47
CA GLU A 396 -28.02 1.53 28.11
C GLU A 396 -26.77 2.36 27.80
N GLN A 397 -25.70 2.19 28.56
CA GLN A 397 -24.42 2.88 28.34
C GLN A 397 -23.68 2.40 27.07
N VAL A 398 -23.89 1.14 26.68
CA VAL A 398 -23.25 0.58 25.48
C VAL A 398 -23.62 1.38 24.22
N GLU A 399 -24.92 1.68 24.06
CA GLU A 399 -25.39 2.44 22.88
C GLU A 399 -24.81 3.86 22.87
N GLU A 400 -24.81 4.54 24.01
CA GLU A 400 -24.23 5.88 24.16
C GLU A 400 -22.73 5.88 23.81
N LYS A 401 -21.98 4.87 24.29
CA LYS A 401 -20.54 4.74 24.01
C LYS A 401 -20.26 4.44 22.54
N ILE A 402 -21.10 3.64 21.86
CA ILE A 402 -20.98 3.37 20.42
C ILE A 402 -21.19 4.67 19.62
N LEU A 403 -22.23 5.43 19.93
CA LEU A 403 -22.50 6.72 19.28
C LEU A 403 -21.37 7.72 19.51
N LEU A 404 -20.83 7.78 20.72
CA LEU A 404 -19.70 8.65 21.04
C LEU A 404 -18.43 8.23 20.30
N ALA A 405 -18.14 6.92 20.19
CA ALA A 405 -16.98 6.43 19.44
C ALA A 405 -17.12 6.74 17.94
N LEU A 406 -18.34 6.64 17.40
CA LEU A 406 -18.62 6.95 16.00
C LEU A 406 -18.44 8.45 15.71
N SER A 407 -18.98 9.32 16.57
CA SER A 407 -18.82 10.77 16.41
C SER A 407 -17.37 11.23 16.51
N ARG A 408 -16.55 10.58 17.35
CA ARG A 408 -15.10 10.88 17.48
C ARG A 408 -14.29 10.56 16.24
N VAL A 409 -14.81 9.73 15.33
CA VAL A 409 -14.16 9.39 14.07
C VAL A 409 -14.85 10.02 12.86
N ASP A 410 -15.70 11.05 13.08
CA ASP A 410 -16.45 11.77 12.06
C ASP A 410 -17.30 10.84 11.16
N LEU A 411 -18.05 9.92 11.76
CA LEU A 411 -19.03 9.07 11.09
C LEU A 411 -20.43 9.36 11.62
N GLU A 412 -21.42 9.30 10.74
CA GLU A 412 -22.82 9.57 11.04
C GLU A 412 -23.52 8.35 11.66
N LYS A 413 -24.63 8.59 12.39
CA LYS A 413 -25.38 7.57 13.11
C LYS A 413 -26.01 6.50 12.19
N ASP A 414 -26.42 6.87 10.99
CA ASP A 414 -26.96 5.95 9.97
C ASP A 414 -25.99 4.86 9.54
N THR A 415 -24.69 5.06 9.81
CA THR A 415 -23.62 4.11 9.57
C THR A 415 -23.79 2.80 10.36
N LEU A 416 -24.45 2.84 11.51
CA LEU A 416 -24.49 1.73 12.47
C LEU A 416 -25.14 0.45 11.94
N GLU A 417 -26.20 0.58 11.13
CA GLU A 417 -26.96 -0.56 10.59
C GLU A 417 -26.37 -1.13 9.30
N ARG A 418 -25.33 -0.49 8.77
CA ARG A 418 -24.67 -0.89 7.53
C ARG A 418 -23.55 -1.88 7.79
N TYR A 419 -23.03 -2.49 6.70
CA TYR A 419 -21.99 -3.51 6.73
C TYR A 419 -20.67 -2.98 6.17
N PRO A 420 -19.51 -3.55 6.56
CA PRO A 420 -18.19 -3.05 6.14
C PRO A 420 -18.01 -2.91 4.62
N HIS A 421 -18.62 -3.79 3.83
CA HIS A 421 -18.49 -3.76 2.36
C HIS A 421 -19.14 -2.55 1.69
N GLU A 422 -20.01 -1.82 2.39
CA GLU A 422 -20.68 -0.62 1.90
C GLU A 422 -19.85 0.67 2.06
N PHE A 423 -18.66 0.57 2.65
CA PHE A 423 -17.82 1.72 2.99
C PHE A 423 -16.54 1.78 2.18
N SER A 424 -16.05 3.00 1.94
CA SER A 424 -14.72 3.25 1.37
C SER A 424 -13.60 2.81 2.32
N GLY A 425 -12.37 2.64 1.80
CA GLY A 425 -11.20 2.28 2.61
C GLY A 425 -10.98 3.22 3.79
N GLY A 426 -11.08 4.53 3.58
CA GLY A 426 -10.93 5.52 4.64
C GLY A 426 -12.03 5.46 5.70
N GLN A 427 -13.27 5.21 5.30
CA GLN A 427 -14.39 5.02 6.25
C GLN A 427 -14.21 3.73 7.07
N ARG A 428 -13.78 2.63 6.45
CA ARG A 428 -13.46 1.39 7.17
C ARG A 428 -12.33 1.60 8.17
N GLN A 429 -11.33 2.39 7.81
CA GLN A 429 -10.25 2.74 8.74
C GLN A 429 -10.77 3.51 9.95
N ARG A 430 -11.68 4.47 9.74
CA ARG A 430 -12.36 5.20 10.84
C ARG A 430 -13.16 4.24 11.74
N ILE A 431 -13.86 3.26 11.17
CA ILE A 431 -14.57 2.22 11.91
C ILE A 431 -13.61 1.36 12.76
N ALA A 432 -12.47 0.96 12.18
CA ALA A 432 -11.44 0.20 12.91
C ALA A 432 -10.84 1.01 14.06
N ILE A 433 -10.64 2.32 13.88
CA ILE A 433 -10.21 3.24 14.94
C ILE A 433 -11.31 3.35 16.02
N ALA A 434 -12.59 3.53 15.65
CA ALA A 434 -13.72 3.61 16.58
C ALA A 434 -13.81 2.36 17.46
N ARG A 435 -13.67 1.16 16.86
CA ARG A 435 -13.64 -0.14 17.56
C ARG A 435 -12.51 -0.21 18.59
N ALA A 436 -11.36 0.38 18.31
CA ALA A 436 -10.23 0.36 19.22
C ALA A 436 -10.38 1.39 20.35
N ILE A 437 -10.83 2.62 20.05
CA ILE A 437 -10.92 3.69 21.06
C ILE A 437 -12.11 3.56 22.02
N ILE A 438 -13.18 2.81 21.65
CA ILE A 438 -14.33 2.59 22.52
C ILE A 438 -13.95 1.87 23.82
N MET A 439 -12.85 1.11 23.80
CA MET A 439 -12.29 0.44 24.97
C MET A 439 -11.61 1.40 25.97
N GLU A 440 -11.47 2.67 25.61
CA GLU A 440 -10.74 3.71 26.35
C GLU A 440 -9.30 3.28 26.71
N PRO A 441 -8.50 2.83 25.71
CA PRO A 441 -7.15 2.33 25.95
C PRO A 441 -6.20 3.43 26.42
N LYS A 442 -5.04 3.04 26.97
CA LYS A 442 -3.92 3.95 27.27
C LYS A 442 -2.85 3.90 26.20
N LEU A 443 -2.74 2.77 25.50
CA LEU A 443 -1.85 2.57 24.37
C LEU A 443 -2.65 2.07 23.17
N LEU A 444 -2.52 2.75 22.04
CA LEU A 444 -3.04 2.31 20.76
C LEU A 444 -1.87 1.99 19.83
N ILE A 445 -1.81 0.74 19.39
CA ILE A 445 -0.87 0.27 18.39
C ILE A 445 -1.51 0.50 17.02
N LEU A 446 -0.80 1.17 16.13
CA LEU A 446 -1.23 1.52 14.79
C LEU A 446 -0.28 0.83 13.81
N ASP A 447 -0.67 -0.36 13.31
CA ASP A 447 0.15 -1.14 12.39
C ASP A 447 -0.21 -0.78 10.94
N GLU A 448 0.61 0.06 10.32
CA GLU A 448 0.43 0.60 8.97
C GLU A 448 -0.99 1.17 8.69
N PRO A 449 -1.51 2.06 9.55
CA PRO A 449 -2.92 2.44 9.52
C PRO A 449 -3.35 3.23 8.29
N THR A 450 -2.44 3.57 7.39
CA THR A 450 -2.71 4.41 6.22
C THR A 450 -2.06 3.90 4.92
N SER A 451 -1.47 2.70 4.93
CA SER A 451 -0.69 2.17 3.80
C SER A 451 -1.50 1.92 2.53
N SER A 452 -2.79 1.60 2.67
CA SER A 452 -3.72 1.32 1.56
C SER A 452 -4.59 2.52 1.16
N LEU A 453 -4.32 3.71 1.73
CA LEU A 453 -5.13 4.91 1.53
C LEU A 453 -4.42 5.92 0.63
N ASP A 454 -5.19 6.64 -0.17
CA ASP A 454 -4.65 7.76 -0.94
C ASP A 454 -4.18 8.92 -0.04
N ALA A 455 -3.37 9.81 -0.59
CA ALA A 455 -2.70 10.87 0.16
C ALA A 455 -3.67 11.83 0.88
N ALA A 456 -4.85 12.10 0.30
CA ALA A 456 -5.83 13.00 0.90
C ALA A 456 -6.51 12.35 2.11
N ILE A 457 -6.95 11.09 1.97
CA ILE A 457 -7.55 10.33 3.07
C ILE A 457 -6.50 10.05 4.15
N GLN A 458 -5.26 9.70 3.78
CA GLN A 458 -4.15 9.56 4.73
C GLN A 458 -3.99 10.80 5.61
N LYS A 459 -4.05 12.00 5.01
CA LYS A 459 -3.99 13.29 5.70
C LYS A 459 -5.10 13.45 6.74
N GLN A 460 -6.33 13.09 6.36
CA GLN A 460 -7.49 13.13 7.26
C GLN A 460 -7.36 12.17 8.44
N ILE A 461 -6.94 10.92 8.18
CA ILE A 461 -6.75 9.91 9.25
C ILE A 461 -5.64 10.34 10.22
N ILE A 462 -4.53 10.89 9.72
CA ILE A 462 -3.45 11.38 10.59
C ILE A 462 -3.93 12.54 11.46
N LYS A 463 -4.68 13.48 10.89
CA LYS A 463 -5.28 14.58 11.67
C LYS A 463 -6.21 14.04 12.76
N LEU A 464 -7.09 13.12 12.39
CA LEU A 464 -7.99 12.43 13.34
C LEU A 464 -7.21 11.78 14.50
N LEU A 465 -6.14 11.03 14.20
CA LEU A 465 -5.32 10.38 15.22
C LEU A 465 -4.66 11.38 16.17
N ILE A 466 -4.23 12.54 15.67
CA ILE A 466 -3.64 13.61 16.50
C ILE A 466 -4.68 14.23 17.43
N ASP A 467 -5.87 14.50 16.89
CA ASP A 467 -6.96 15.07 17.68
C ASP A 467 -7.40 14.06 18.77
N LEU A 468 -7.59 12.78 18.41
CA LEU A 468 -7.89 11.71 19.38
C LEU A 468 -6.79 11.54 20.44
N GLN A 469 -5.51 11.70 20.09
CA GLN A 469 -4.41 11.63 21.05
C GLN A 469 -4.53 12.71 22.12
N LYS A 470 -4.87 13.93 21.73
CA LYS A 470 -5.06 15.06 22.65
C LYS A 470 -6.29 14.87 23.52
N ASP A 471 -7.44 14.54 22.92
CA ASP A 471 -8.72 14.46 23.59
C ASP A 471 -8.79 13.30 24.59
N LEU A 472 -8.18 12.17 24.25
CA LEU A 472 -8.23 10.94 25.05
C LEU A 472 -6.92 10.66 25.81
N ASN A 473 -5.92 11.55 25.69
CA ASN A 473 -4.59 11.38 26.29
C ASN A 473 -3.98 10.00 25.96
N LEU A 474 -4.03 9.61 24.67
CA LEU A 474 -3.54 8.33 24.18
C LEU A 474 -2.03 8.35 23.98
N SER A 475 -1.41 7.19 24.21
CA SER A 475 -0.04 6.94 23.72
C SER A 475 -0.11 6.08 22.48
N TYR A 476 0.79 6.29 21.52
CA TYR A 476 0.81 5.55 20.27
C TYR A 476 2.12 4.78 20.07
N LEU A 477 2.00 3.54 19.59
CA LEU A 477 3.04 2.84 18.87
C LEU A 477 2.66 2.87 17.40
N PHE A 478 3.29 3.75 16.62
CA PHE A 478 2.96 3.98 15.22
C PHE A 478 3.95 3.27 14.30
N ILE A 479 3.51 2.22 13.64
CA ILE A 479 4.31 1.40 12.73
C ILE A 479 3.97 1.78 11.30
N SER A 480 4.98 2.09 10.50
CA SER A 480 4.83 2.32 9.06
C SER A 480 6.18 2.14 8.34
N HIS A 481 6.11 1.86 7.05
CA HIS A 481 7.27 1.91 6.16
C HIS A 481 7.49 3.33 5.57
N ASP A 482 6.52 4.24 5.70
CA ASP A 482 6.66 5.65 5.28
C ASP A 482 7.39 6.47 6.36
N LEU A 483 8.70 6.61 6.16
CA LEU A 483 9.59 7.33 7.09
C LEU A 483 9.19 8.80 7.26
N GLU A 484 8.73 9.47 6.20
CA GLU A 484 8.29 10.86 6.25
C GLU A 484 7.05 11.02 7.11
N LEU A 485 6.06 10.14 6.91
CA LEU A 485 4.84 10.12 7.71
C LEU A 485 5.15 9.90 9.19
N VAL A 486 5.94 8.86 9.50
CA VAL A 486 6.32 8.56 10.88
C VAL A 486 7.10 9.70 11.51
N SER A 487 8.04 10.31 10.76
CA SER A 487 8.82 11.46 11.25
C SER A 487 7.94 12.66 11.61
N THR A 488 6.83 12.81 10.88
CA THR A 488 5.91 13.94 11.06
C THR A 488 5.10 13.84 12.35
N ILE A 489 4.65 12.63 12.74
CA ILE A 489 3.77 12.45 13.89
C ILE A 489 4.48 11.97 15.16
N SER A 490 5.66 11.36 15.04
CA SER A 490 6.34 10.72 16.16
C SER A 490 7.19 11.69 16.97
N HIS A 491 7.16 11.55 18.29
CA HIS A 491 8.06 12.26 19.20
C HIS A 491 9.46 11.64 19.20
N ARG A 492 9.52 10.32 19.12
CA ARG A 492 10.71 9.50 19.03
C ARG A 492 10.48 8.38 18.03
N MET A 493 11.54 7.92 17.39
CA MET A 493 11.49 6.83 16.40
C MET A 493 12.52 5.78 16.71
N VAL A 494 12.20 4.54 16.37
CA VAL A 494 13.12 3.40 16.31
C VAL A 494 13.16 2.83 14.90
N VAL A 495 14.34 2.43 14.47
CA VAL A 495 14.58 1.80 13.17
C VAL A 495 14.83 0.32 13.41
N MET A 496 14.01 -0.54 12.77
CA MET A 496 14.11 -2.00 12.88
C MET A 496 14.73 -2.62 11.64
N LYS A 497 15.65 -3.55 11.83
CA LYS A 497 16.22 -4.40 10.80
C LYS A 497 16.45 -5.80 11.34
N ASP A 498 16.09 -6.83 10.58
CA ASP A 498 16.35 -8.25 10.91
C ASP A 498 15.94 -8.61 12.36
N GLY A 499 14.79 -8.12 12.82
CA GLY A 499 14.27 -8.37 14.15
C GLY A 499 14.97 -7.61 15.30
N MET A 500 15.82 -6.64 15.00
CA MET A 500 16.55 -5.84 16.00
C MET A 500 16.27 -4.34 15.82
N ILE A 501 16.38 -3.57 16.90
CA ILE A 501 16.44 -2.11 16.82
C ILE A 501 17.90 -1.74 16.52
N VAL A 502 18.13 -1.08 15.37
CA VAL A 502 19.46 -0.70 14.88
C VAL A 502 19.76 0.78 15.08
N ASP A 503 18.74 1.61 15.25
CA ASP A 503 18.89 3.03 15.56
C ASP A 503 17.66 3.54 16.32
N GLU A 504 17.84 4.57 17.16
CA GLU A 504 16.78 5.19 17.95
C GLU A 504 17.08 6.67 18.17
N GLY A 505 16.06 7.52 18.10
CA GLY A 505 16.25 8.95 18.40
C GLY A 505 15.05 9.81 18.03
N THR A 506 15.24 11.12 18.09
CA THR A 506 14.25 12.06 17.56
C THR A 506 14.21 11.98 16.03
N PRO A 507 13.06 12.24 15.39
CA PRO A 507 12.97 12.25 13.93
C PRO A 507 14.05 13.10 13.26
N ALA A 508 14.30 14.30 13.77
CA ALA A 508 15.32 15.21 13.22
C ALA A 508 16.73 14.62 13.27
N ARG A 509 17.07 13.93 14.37
CA ARG A 509 18.37 13.25 14.51
C ARG A 509 18.51 12.10 13.51
N LEU A 510 17.50 11.24 13.41
CA LEU A 510 17.56 10.07 12.55
C LEU A 510 17.61 10.44 11.07
N LEU A 511 16.83 11.45 10.65
CA LEU A 511 16.78 11.88 9.25
C LEU A 511 18.04 12.62 8.79
N ARG A 512 18.72 13.38 9.68
CA ARG A 512 19.82 14.25 9.28
C ARG A 512 21.21 13.77 9.76
N TYR A 513 21.26 13.08 10.90
CA TYR A 513 22.50 12.83 11.62
C TYR A 513 22.68 11.37 12.03
N SER A 514 21.91 10.43 11.49
CA SER A 514 22.14 9.02 11.78
C SER A 514 23.54 8.58 11.34
N LYS A 515 24.20 7.82 12.20
CA LYS A 515 25.49 7.17 11.89
C LYS A 515 25.29 5.76 11.33
N ASN A 516 24.11 5.18 11.50
CA ASN A 516 23.80 3.84 11.03
C ASN A 516 23.60 3.83 9.52
N GLU A 517 24.35 3.00 8.79
CA GLU A 517 24.28 2.93 7.33
C GLU A 517 22.92 2.48 6.79
N TYR A 518 22.25 1.56 7.50
CA TYR A 518 20.92 1.13 7.10
C TYR A 518 19.90 2.26 7.22
N THR A 519 19.95 3.01 8.33
CA THR A 519 19.10 4.19 8.51
C THR A 519 19.35 5.23 7.42
N LYS A 520 20.60 5.49 7.04
CA LYS A 520 20.95 6.40 5.94
C LYS A 520 20.32 5.95 4.62
N ARG A 521 20.49 4.67 4.26
CA ARG A 521 19.88 4.08 3.05
C ARG A 521 18.37 4.19 3.05
N LEU A 522 17.72 3.92 4.19
CA LEU A 522 16.27 4.04 4.35
C LEU A 522 15.82 5.50 4.13
N VAL A 523 16.55 6.47 4.68
CA VAL A 523 16.28 7.91 4.48
C VAL A 523 16.48 8.30 3.01
N GLU A 524 17.59 7.92 2.39
CA GLU A 524 17.86 8.18 0.97
C GLU A 524 16.78 7.60 0.05
N SER A 525 16.30 6.39 0.36
CA SER A 525 15.22 5.75 -0.40
C SER A 525 13.87 6.45 -0.21
N SER A 526 13.64 7.11 0.92
CA SER A 526 12.38 7.82 1.21
C SER A 526 12.28 9.21 0.56
N ILE A 527 13.41 9.75 0.08
CA ILE A 527 13.46 11.06 -0.61
C ILE A 527 13.04 10.91 -2.10
N PHE A 528 13.06 9.69 -2.60
CA PHE A 528 12.53 9.33 -3.92
C PHE A 528 11.03 9.08 -3.82
#